data_6ea9762273749d81f90dace18d4eb2ff
#
_entry.id   6ea9762273749d81f90dace18d4eb2ff
#
_cell.length_a   1.000
_cell.length_b   1.000
_cell.length_c   1.000
_cell.angle_alpha   90.00
_cell.angle_beta   90.00
_cell.angle_gamma   90.00
#
_symmetry.space_group_name_H-M   'P 1'
#
loop_
_entity.id
_entity.type
_entity.pdbx_description
1 polymer ?
#
loop_
_entity_poly.entity_id
_entity_poly.type
_entity_poly.pdbx_seq_one_letter_code
_entity_poly.pdbx_strand_id
1 'polypeptide(L)'
;MASLLAHELFPGALIVNDTPDGRFPNHSPNPLKAEAREQIAALVRERKLDCGVIFDGDADRCMFVDERGEFVQPDYLIPVVARATIGKGRETLDSGFASEASRPKVIHDVRTSRGAIDALKRMGCEPVMVPVGHAFAKPVLRKTGGVCGGELAGHYYFREFHCCDSGALAALRILGAIAEAKADGKTFSEMMRPISGVYENSGEINFKVEDKDAAIVRALAAAKAQLPPEVSRSEMDGIRVEYADGWINIRKSNTEPYLRLVAERRGDVSAWVSILSSAIANS
;
A
#
# COMPACT_ATOMS: atom_id res chain seq x y z
N MET A 1 -20.83 -9.35 2.49
CA MET A 1 -20.29 -9.79 1.18
C MET A 1 -19.02 -10.62 1.35
N ALA A 2 -17.94 -10.06 1.95
CA ALA A 2 -16.67 -10.79 2.11
C ALA A 2 -16.80 -12.10 2.89
N SER A 3 -17.57 -12.16 3.98
CA SER A 3 -17.85 -13.37 4.75
C SER A 3 -18.53 -14.47 3.92
N LEU A 4 -19.54 -14.14 3.13
CA LEU A 4 -20.22 -15.10 2.25
C LEU A 4 -19.26 -15.68 1.22
N LEU A 5 -18.43 -14.84 0.58
CA LEU A 5 -17.43 -15.31 -0.37
C LEU A 5 -16.38 -16.20 0.30
N ALA A 6 -15.98 -15.87 1.53
CA ALA A 6 -15.01 -16.67 2.27
C ALA A 6 -15.56 -18.08 2.60
N HIS A 7 -16.81 -18.20 3.04
CA HIS A 7 -17.46 -19.49 3.28
C HIS A 7 -17.57 -20.36 2.03
N GLU A 8 -17.91 -19.75 0.90
CA GLU A 8 -18.09 -20.46 -0.38
C GLU A 8 -16.76 -20.90 -1.01
N LEU A 9 -15.77 -20.00 -1.01
CA LEU A 9 -14.52 -20.20 -1.76
C LEU A 9 -13.41 -20.83 -0.94
N PHE A 10 -13.45 -20.70 0.39
CA PHE A 10 -12.40 -21.16 1.29
C PHE A 10 -12.97 -21.97 2.47
N PRO A 11 -13.51 -23.19 2.22
CA PRO A 11 -14.18 -23.99 3.27
C PRO A 11 -13.28 -24.37 4.44
N GLY A 12 -11.95 -24.24 4.29
CA GLY A 12 -10.97 -24.46 5.39
C GLY A 12 -10.52 -23.18 6.11
N ALA A 13 -11.03 -22.01 5.74
CA ALA A 13 -10.65 -20.76 6.38
C ALA A 13 -11.27 -20.61 7.77
N LEU A 14 -10.52 -20.08 8.72
CA LEU A 14 -11.07 -19.62 10.00
C LEU A 14 -11.66 -18.22 9.80
N ILE A 15 -12.97 -18.11 9.90
CA ILE A 15 -13.68 -16.85 9.75
C ILE A 15 -14.11 -16.37 11.13
N VAL A 16 -13.78 -15.10 11.43
CA VAL A 16 -14.15 -14.45 12.69
C VAL A 16 -14.91 -13.16 12.40
N ASN A 17 -15.78 -12.75 13.32
CA ASN A 17 -16.60 -11.54 13.21
C ASN A 17 -17.50 -11.54 11.95
N ASP A 18 -17.99 -12.69 11.54
CA ASP A 18 -18.75 -12.88 10.31
C ASP A 18 -20.21 -12.42 10.39
N THR A 19 -20.72 -12.20 11.61
CA THR A 19 -22.06 -11.67 11.85
C THR A 19 -22.05 -10.14 11.72
N PRO A 20 -22.75 -9.54 10.75
CA PRO A 20 -22.78 -8.11 10.56
C PRO A 20 -23.36 -7.38 11.79
N ASP A 21 -22.61 -6.42 12.35
CA ASP A 21 -23.06 -5.53 13.42
C ASP A 21 -22.52 -4.12 13.15
N GLY A 22 -23.41 -3.20 12.76
CA GLY A 22 -23.07 -1.80 12.44
C GLY A 22 -22.48 -0.98 13.59
N ARG A 23 -22.45 -1.54 14.83
CA ARG A 23 -21.80 -0.93 16.00
C ARG A 23 -20.30 -1.24 16.09
N PHE A 24 -19.81 -2.20 15.28
CA PHE A 24 -18.42 -2.66 15.27
C PHE A 24 -17.89 -3.01 16.68
N PRO A 25 -18.53 -3.94 17.43
CA PRO A 25 -18.23 -4.18 18.84
C PRO A 25 -16.85 -4.81 19.06
N ASN A 26 -16.27 -5.48 18.06
CA ASN A 26 -15.07 -6.29 18.21
C ASN A 26 -13.78 -5.47 17.98
N HIS A 27 -13.79 -4.57 17.00
CA HIS A 27 -12.66 -3.68 16.68
C HIS A 27 -13.12 -2.51 15.79
N SER A 28 -12.26 -1.49 15.64
CA SER A 28 -12.50 -0.39 14.68
C SER A 28 -12.69 -0.94 13.26
N PRO A 29 -13.66 -0.41 12.47
CA PRO A 29 -13.85 -0.81 11.09
C PRO A 29 -12.68 -0.42 10.16
N ASN A 30 -11.71 0.36 10.65
CA ASN A 30 -10.55 0.76 9.87
C ASN A 30 -9.33 -0.14 10.17
N PRO A 31 -8.96 -1.07 9.27
CA PRO A 31 -7.86 -2.02 9.49
C PRO A 31 -6.46 -1.39 9.40
N LEU A 32 -6.33 -0.09 9.07
CA LEU A 32 -5.07 0.65 9.23
C LEU A 32 -4.70 0.87 10.70
N LYS A 33 -5.69 0.88 11.59
CA LYS A 33 -5.43 0.99 13.03
C LYS A 33 -4.87 -0.32 13.58
N ALA A 34 -3.81 -0.23 14.39
CA ALA A 34 -3.13 -1.42 14.92
C ALA A 34 -4.08 -2.31 15.72
N GLU A 35 -4.92 -1.70 16.60
CA GLU A 35 -5.86 -2.44 17.44
C GLU A 35 -6.86 -3.28 16.61
N ALA A 36 -7.22 -2.82 15.40
CA ALA A 36 -8.12 -3.59 14.54
C ALA A 36 -7.51 -4.90 14.02
N ARG A 37 -6.18 -4.98 13.96
CA ARG A 37 -5.45 -6.13 13.44
C ARG A 37 -4.96 -7.10 14.51
N GLU A 38 -5.02 -6.73 15.79
CA GLU A 38 -4.50 -7.55 16.89
C GLU A 38 -5.12 -8.94 16.94
N GLN A 39 -6.46 -9.02 16.79
CA GLN A 39 -7.18 -10.28 16.81
C GLN A 39 -6.73 -11.24 15.71
N ILE A 40 -6.66 -10.76 14.46
CA ILE A 40 -6.25 -11.62 13.33
C ILE A 40 -4.78 -12.00 13.43
N ALA A 41 -3.91 -11.08 13.87
CA ALA A 41 -2.49 -11.35 14.06
C ALA A 41 -2.25 -12.41 15.15
N ALA A 42 -2.97 -12.34 16.27
CA ALA A 42 -2.91 -13.35 17.33
C ALA A 42 -3.38 -14.71 16.80
N LEU A 43 -4.52 -14.76 16.12
CA LEU A 43 -5.09 -15.98 15.57
C LEU A 43 -4.14 -16.66 14.57
N VAL A 44 -3.50 -15.90 13.69
CA VAL A 44 -2.51 -16.42 12.74
C VAL A 44 -1.36 -17.09 13.47
N ARG A 45 -0.79 -16.44 14.51
CA ARG A 45 0.31 -17.01 15.31
C ARG A 45 -0.10 -18.26 16.07
N GLU A 46 -1.25 -18.21 16.76
CA GLU A 46 -1.75 -19.31 17.60
C GLU A 46 -2.08 -20.55 16.79
N ARG A 47 -2.70 -20.37 15.64
CA ARG A 47 -3.16 -21.45 14.76
C ARG A 47 -2.16 -21.82 13.68
N LYS A 48 -1.01 -21.11 13.60
CA LYS A 48 0.04 -21.32 12.59
C LYS A 48 -0.52 -21.27 11.16
N LEU A 49 -1.32 -20.23 10.88
CA LEU A 49 -1.93 -20.02 9.58
C LEU A 49 -0.93 -19.41 8.61
N ASP A 50 -1.16 -19.59 7.30
CA ASP A 50 -0.30 -19.06 6.26
C ASP A 50 -0.38 -17.52 6.14
N CYS A 51 -1.53 -16.95 6.47
CA CYS A 51 -1.79 -15.51 6.49
C CYS A 51 -3.12 -15.20 7.19
N GLY A 52 -3.37 -13.92 7.43
CA GLY A 52 -4.67 -13.41 7.81
C GLY A 52 -5.12 -12.29 6.88
N VAL A 53 -6.42 -12.23 6.60
CA VAL A 53 -7.06 -11.18 5.78
C VAL A 53 -8.06 -10.43 6.63
N ILE A 54 -8.02 -9.11 6.63
CA ILE A 54 -9.00 -8.26 7.28
C ILE A 54 -9.56 -7.25 6.27
N PHE A 55 -10.88 -7.10 6.30
CA PHE A 55 -11.61 -6.12 5.50
C PHE A 55 -12.02 -4.93 6.37
N ASP A 56 -12.29 -3.81 5.74
CA ASP A 56 -12.92 -2.67 6.41
C ASP A 56 -14.46 -2.81 6.46
N GLY A 57 -15.14 -1.76 6.93
CA GLY A 57 -16.56 -1.83 7.26
C GLY A 57 -17.48 -2.16 6.08
N ASP A 58 -17.17 -1.77 4.86
CA ASP A 58 -17.93 -2.04 3.64
C ASP A 58 -17.19 -2.98 2.66
N ALA A 59 -16.00 -3.47 3.07
CA ALA A 59 -15.18 -4.43 2.36
C ALA A 59 -14.68 -3.95 0.98
N ASP A 60 -14.55 -2.65 0.78
CA ASP A 60 -13.91 -2.09 -0.40
C ASP A 60 -12.37 -2.11 -0.28
N ARG A 61 -11.85 -2.26 0.95
CA ARG A 61 -10.43 -2.45 1.28
C ARG A 61 -10.16 -3.83 1.85
N CYS A 62 -8.98 -4.36 1.58
CA CYS A 62 -8.45 -5.53 2.27
C CYS A 62 -6.99 -5.32 2.68
N MET A 63 -6.64 -5.87 3.84
CA MET A 63 -5.28 -5.84 4.38
C MET A 63 -4.88 -7.22 4.86
N PHE A 64 -3.59 -7.44 4.99
CA PHE A 64 -3.03 -8.75 5.29
C PHE A 64 -2.06 -8.69 6.47
N VAL A 65 -2.00 -9.80 7.18
CA VAL A 65 -0.89 -10.16 8.06
C VAL A 65 -0.22 -11.42 7.53
N ASP A 66 1.10 -11.51 7.64
CA ASP A 66 1.86 -12.69 7.21
C ASP A 66 1.75 -13.84 8.23
N GLU A 67 2.40 -14.96 7.96
CA GLU A 67 2.39 -16.17 8.81
C GLU A 67 2.96 -15.93 10.22
N ARG A 68 3.67 -14.82 10.44
CA ARG A 68 4.20 -14.40 11.74
C ARG A 68 3.23 -13.48 12.47
N GLY A 69 2.10 -13.12 11.83
CA GLY A 69 1.15 -12.13 12.32
C GLY A 69 1.65 -10.68 12.16
N GLU A 70 2.67 -10.46 11.30
CA GLU A 70 3.18 -9.12 11.01
C GLU A 70 2.35 -8.47 9.90
N PHE A 71 2.06 -7.18 10.07
CA PHE A 71 1.28 -6.41 9.10
C PHE A 71 2.03 -6.22 7.78
N VAL A 72 1.39 -6.60 6.68
CA VAL A 72 1.91 -6.34 5.34
C VAL A 72 1.34 -5.02 4.84
N GLN A 73 2.20 -4.05 4.57
CA GLN A 73 1.79 -2.75 4.03
C GLN A 73 1.02 -2.94 2.72
N PRO A 74 -0.18 -2.36 2.58
CA PRO A 74 -1.05 -2.61 1.42
C PRO A 74 -0.41 -2.23 0.08
N ASP A 75 0.38 -1.18 0.04
CA ASP A 75 1.06 -0.73 -1.18
C ASP A 75 2.12 -1.72 -1.68
N TYR A 76 2.74 -2.52 -0.78
CA TYR A 76 3.63 -3.62 -1.19
C TYR A 76 2.90 -4.73 -1.95
N LEU A 77 1.59 -4.84 -1.79
CA LEU A 77 0.77 -5.83 -2.48
C LEU A 77 0.31 -5.38 -3.88
N ILE A 78 0.50 -4.11 -4.25
CA ILE A 78 0.17 -3.60 -5.60
C ILE A 78 0.86 -4.42 -6.70
N PRO A 79 2.17 -4.73 -6.64
CA PRO A 79 2.82 -5.59 -7.63
C PRO A 79 2.26 -7.02 -7.66
N VAL A 80 1.86 -7.57 -6.50
CA VAL A 80 1.25 -8.91 -6.43
C VAL A 80 -0.10 -8.92 -7.15
N VAL A 81 -0.94 -7.92 -6.89
CA VAL A 81 -2.23 -7.72 -7.57
C VAL A 81 -2.01 -7.52 -9.07
N ALA A 82 -1.04 -6.69 -9.47
CA ALA A 82 -0.71 -6.45 -10.86
C ALA A 82 -0.29 -7.74 -11.59
N ARG A 83 0.60 -8.55 -10.99
CA ARG A 83 1.02 -9.85 -11.51
C ARG A 83 -0.15 -10.78 -11.73
N ALA A 84 -1.02 -10.92 -10.73
CA ALA A 84 -2.20 -11.77 -10.82
C ALA A 84 -3.23 -11.25 -11.85
N THR A 85 -3.28 -9.92 -12.09
CA THR A 85 -4.17 -9.30 -13.10
C THR A 85 -3.67 -9.52 -14.52
N ILE A 86 -2.35 -9.39 -14.74
CA ILE A 86 -1.73 -9.50 -16.06
C ILE A 86 -1.65 -10.96 -16.52
N GLY A 87 -1.50 -11.91 -15.58
CA GLY A 87 -1.38 -13.36 -15.82
C GLY A 87 0.05 -13.81 -16.17
N LYS A 88 0.32 -15.09 -15.97
CA LYS A 88 1.66 -15.71 -16.09
C LYS A 88 2.27 -15.67 -17.48
N GLY A 89 1.51 -15.46 -18.55
CA GLY A 89 2.01 -15.47 -19.93
C GLY A 89 2.76 -14.21 -20.36
N ARG A 90 2.94 -13.22 -19.47
CA ARG A 90 3.61 -11.95 -19.75
C ARG A 90 4.77 -11.63 -18.81
N GLU A 91 5.31 -12.64 -18.12
CA GLU A 91 6.30 -12.47 -17.04
C GLU A 91 7.74 -12.24 -17.51
N THR A 92 8.04 -12.37 -18.80
CA THR A 92 9.41 -12.17 -19.27
C THR A 92 9.55 -10.82 -19.95
N LEU A 93 10.30 -9.92 -19.33
CA LEU A 93 10.82 -8.70 -19.95
C LEU A 93 11.58 -8.97 -21.26
N ASP A 94 12.09 -10.19 -21.43
CA ASP A 94 12.78 -10.65 -22.64
C ASP A 94 11.84 -10.94 -23.82
N SER A 95 10.53 -11.09 -23.61
CA SER A 95 9.54 -11.25 -24.68
C SER A 95 8.91 -9.89 -25.08
N GLY A 96 9.78 -8.87 -25.27
CA GLY A 96 9.51 -7.67 -26.04
C GLY A 96 8.08 -7.12 -25.98
N PHE A 97 7.76 -6.26 -24.99
CA PHE A 97 6.81 -5.22 -25.31
C PHE A 97 7.42 -4.41 -26.47
N ALA A 98 6.88 -4.54 -27.64
CA ALA A 98 7.44 -3.98 -28.87
C ALA A 98 7.52 -2.43 -28.86
N SER A 99 6.95 -1.77 -27.84
CA SER A 99 7.09 -0.33 -27.61
C SER A 99 6.71 0.02 -26.17
N GLU A 100 7.18 1.16 -25.63
CA GLU A 100 6.75 1.72 -24.34
C GLU A 100 5.22 1.89 -24.24
N ALA A 101 4.56 2.17 -25.35
CA ALA A 101 3.11 2.32 -25.44
C ALA A 101 2.31 1.04 -25.11
N SER A 102 2.95 -0.13 -25.12
CA SER A 102 2.30 -1.43 -24.84
C SER A 102 2.47 -1.92 -23.39
N ARG A 103 3.23 -1.21 -22.56
CA ARG A 103 3.45 -1.61 -21.15
C ARG A 103 2.16 -1.51 -20.34
N PRO A 104 1.83 -2.53 -19.52
CA PRO A 104 0.68 -2.46 -18.61
C PRO A 104 0.86 -1.30 -17.62
N LYS A 105 -0.10 -0.38 -17.58
CA LYS A 105 -0.10 0.73 -16.62
C LYS A 105 -0.73 0.28 -15.32
N VAL A 106 -0.06 0.60 -14.20
CA VAL A 106 -0.51 0.28 -12.85
C VAL A 106 -0.55 1.57 -12.03
N ILE A 107 -1.75 1.92 -11.53
CA ILE A 107 -1.97 3.15 -10.76
C ILE A 107 -1.50 2.95 -9.32
N HIS A 108 -0.87 3.98 -8.74
CA HIS A 108 -0.49 3.97 -7.33
C HIS A 108 -0.55 5.38 -6.73
N ASP A 109 -0.80 5.53 -5.44
CA ASP A 109 -0.83 6.85 -4.81
C ASP A 109 0.57 7.40 -4.51
N VAL A 110 0.63 8.71 -4.19
CA VAL A 110 1.89 9.42 -3.88
C VAL A 110 2.65 8.86 -2.68
N ARG A 111 2.05 8.00 -1.86
CA ARG A 111 2.66 7.41 -0.66
C ARG A 111 3.26 6.03 -0.92
N THR A 112 3.05 5.50 -2.11
CA THR A 112 3.50 4.14 -2.46
C THR A 112 5.01 4.01 -2.35
N SER A 113 5.44 2.91 -1.73
CA SER A 113 6.84 2.54 -1.54
C SER A 113 7.58 2.43 -2.87
N ARG A 114 8.82 2.90 -2.86
CA ARG A 114 9.76 2.69 -3.98
C ARG A 114 10.00 1.21 -4.24
N GLY A 115 9.97 0.36 -3.20
CA GLY A 115 10.08 -1.09 -3.34
C GLY A 115 8.97 -1.67 -4.21
N ALA A 116 7.72 -1.21 -4.04
CA ALA A 116 6.59 -1.60 -4.89
C ALA A 116 6.73 -1.06 -6.32
N ILE A 117 7.12 0.21 -6.47
CA ILE A 117 7.34 0.84 -7.78
C ILE A 117 8.45 0.13 -8.56
N ASP A 118 9.56 -0.20 -7.91
CA ASP A 118 10.68 -0.93 -8.52
C ASP A 118 10.27 -2.36 -8.92
N ALA A 119 9.42 -3.02 -8.10
CA ALA A 119 8.87 -4.33 -8.46
C ALA A 119 7.99 -4.25 -9.71
N LEU A 120 7.10 -3.25 -9.82
CA LEU A 120 6.30 -3.02 -11.02
C LEU A 120 7.17 -2.78 -12.26
N LYS A 121 8.22 -1.96 -12.14
CA LYS A 121 9.17 -1.71 -13.23
C LYS A 121 9.90 -2.98 -13.66
N ARG A 122 10.36 -3.82 -12.71
CA ARG A 122 10.98 -5.13 -13.02
C ARG A 122 10.03 -6.08 -13.74
N MET A 123 8.72 -5.96 -13.50
CA MET A 123 7.68 -6.71 -14.21
C MET A 123 7.33 -6.12 -15.58
N GLY A 124 8.04 -5.08 -16.05
CA GLY A 124 7.74 -4.39 -17.31
C GLY A 124 6.49 -3.53 -17.28
N CYS A 125 5.95 -3.23 -16.11
CA CYS A 125 4.82 -2.32 -15.96
C CYS A 125 5.28 -0.86 -15.98
N GLU A 126 4.37 0.04 -16.35
CA GLU A 126 4.49 1.49 -16.20
C GLU A 126 3.73 1.92 -14.94
N PRO A 127 4.42 2.29 -13.83
CA PRO A 127 3.76 2.85 -12.67
C PRO A 127 3.24 4.26 -12.97
N VAL A 128 1.98 4.53 -12.62
CA VAL A 128 1.34 5.85 -12.82
C VAL A 128 0.90 6.39 -11.48
N MET A 129 1.57 7.45 -11.03
CA MET A 129 1.31 8.10 -9.74
C MET A 129 0.06 8.97 -9.80
N VAL A 130 -0.75 8.94 -8.73
CA VAL A 130 -1.95 9.74 -8.55
C VAL A 130 -2.01 10.35 -7.13
N PRO A 131 -2.82 11.41 -6.93
CA PRO A 131 -3.15 11.89 -5.57
C PRO A 131 -3.84 10.80 -4.75
N VAL A 132 -3.82 10.94 -3.42
CA VAL A 132 -4.51 10.04 -2.50
C VAL A 132 -6.03 10.13 -2.67
N GLY A 133 -6.68 8.98 -2.84
CA GLY A 133 -8.13 8.84 -2.80
C GLY A 133 -8.73 8.30 -4.10
N HIS A 134 -9.77 7.49 -3.91
CA HIS A 134 -10.48 6.78 -4.99
C HIS A 134 -11.05 7.72 -6.07
N ALA A 135 -11.35 8.97 -5.72
CA ALA A 135 -11.83 9.98 -6.67
C ALA A 135 -10.79 10.33 -7.75
N PHE A 136 -9.50 10.15 -7.47
CA PHE A 136 -8.41 10.38 -8.42
C PHE A 136 -7.97 9.11 -9.15
N ALA A 137 -7.89 7.98 -8.44
CA ALA A 137 -7.41 6.73 -8.99
C ALA A 137 -8.33 6.18 -10.11
N LYS A 138 -9.65 6.14 -9.89
CA LYS A 138 -10.63 5.59 -10.83
C LYS A 138 -10.65 6.32 -12.20
N PRO A 139 -10.72 7.66 -12.27
CA PRO A 139 -10.65 8.38 -13.55
C PRO A 139 -9.32 8.19 -14.28
N VAL A 140 -8.18 8.19 -13.56
CA VAL A 140 -6.86 8.01 -14.17
C VAL A 140 -6.71 6.58 -14.69
N LEU A 141 -7.14 5.56 -13.94
CA LEU A 141 -7.15 4.17 -14.41
C LEU A 141 -7.91 4.03 -15.74
N ARG A 142 -9.10 4.65 -15.83
CA ARG A 142 -9.92 4.65 -17.04
C ARG A 142 -9.25 5.41 -18.19
N LYS A 143 -8.76 6.63 -17.93
CA LYS A 143 -8.15 7.51 -18.93
C LYS A 143 -6.86 6.91 -19.52
N THR A 144 -6.05 6.27 -18.71
CA THR A 144 -4.76 5.70 -19.14
C THR A 144 -4.88 4.30 -19.71
N GLY A 145 -6.04 3.65 -19.60
CA GLY A 145 -6.22 2.24 -19.94
C GLY A 145 -5.42 1.31 -19.04
N GLY A 146 -5.11 1.74 -17.80
CA GLY A 146 -4.37 0.94 -16.83
C GLY A 146 -5.08 -0.38 -16.54
N VAL A 147 -4.31 -1.38 -16.11
CA VAL A 147 -4.87 -2.73 -15.87
C VAL A 147 -5.44 -2.86 -14.45
N CYS A 148 -4.77 -2.27 -13.49
CA CYS A 148 -5.16 -2.23 -12.08
C CYS A 148 -4.43 -1.07 -11.36
N GLY A 149 -4.66 -0.95 -10.08
CA GLY A 149 -3.93 -0.04 -9.20
C GLY A 149 -4.21 -0.32 -7.75
N GLY A 150 -3.56 0.45 -6.86
CA GLY A 150 -3.81 0.37 -5.43
C GLY A 150 -3.29 1.57 -4.68
N GLU A 151 -3.65 1.63 -3.40
CA GLU A 151 -3.27 2.70 -2.47
C GLU A 151 -2.70 2.14 -1.17
N LEU A 152 -1.90 2.96 -0.47
CA LEU A 152 -1.45 2.67 0.90
C LEU A 152 -2.63 2.36 1.84
N ALA A 153 -3.80 2.93 1.55
CA ALA A 153 -5.01 2.74 2.34
C ALA A 153 -5.68 1.37 2.17
N GLY A 154 -5.20 0.51 1.26
CA GLY A 154 -5.71 -0.83 1.04
C GLY A 154 -6.83 -0.93 0.00
N HIS A 155 -7.12 0.14 -0.74
CA HIS A 155 -7.95 0.07 -1.94
C HIS A 155 -7.15 -0.53 -3.09
N TYR A 156 -7.80 -1.42 -3.87
CA TYR A 156 -7.24 -1.98 -5.09
C TYR A 156 -8.27 -1.90 -6.21
N TYR A 157 -7.88 -1.29 -7.32
CA TYR A 157 -8.72 -0.95 -8.47
C TYR A 157 -8.47 -1.90 -9.62
N PHE A 158 -9.53 -2.27 -10.35
CA PHE A 158 -9.43 -3.22 -11.45
C PHE A 158 -10.15 -2.70 -12.69
N ARG A 159 -9.47 -2.65 -13.83
CA ARG A 159 -10.11 -2.28 -15.11
C ARG A 159 -11.26 -3.20 -15.44
N GLU A 160 -11.09 -4.50 -15.25
CA GLU A 160 -12.13 -5.52 -15.50
C GLU A 160 -13.33 -5.41 -14.56
N PHE A 161 -13.16 -4.74 -13.41
CA PHE A 161 -14.23 -4.41 -12.48
C PHE A 161 -14.66 -2.93 -12.64
N HIS A 162 -14.84 -2.51 -13.89
CA HIS A 162 -15.28 -1.16 -14.28
C HIS A 162 -14.43 -0.02 -13.72
N CYS A 163 -13.14 -0.27 -13.49
CA CYS A 163 -12.19 0.63 -12.81
C CYS A 163 -12.58 0.95 -11.35
N CYS A 164 -13.42 0.14 -10.74
CA CYS A 164 -13.78 0.24 -9.32
C CYS A 164 -12.80 -0.53 -8.44
N ASP A 165 -12.77 -0.17 -7.17
CA ASP A 165 -12.09 -0.91 -6.12
C ASP A 165 -12.92 -2.13 -5.68
N SER A 166 -12.23 -3.15 -5.20
CA SER A 166 -12.83 -4.33 -4.60
C SER A 166 -11.82 -5.02 -3.70
N GLY A 167 -12.04 -4.94 -2.38
CA GLY A 167 -11.25 -5.67 -1.40
C GLY A 167 -11.38 -7.19 -1.59
N ALA A 168 -12.57 -7.68 -1.92
CA ALA A 168 -12.81 -9.10 -2.14
C ALA A 168 -12.02 -9.65 -3.35
N LEU A 169 -12.05 -8.95 -4.50
CA LEU A 169 -11.28 -9.36 -5.69
C LEU A 169 -9.77 -9.29 -5.43
N ALA A 170 -9.32 -8.24 -4.73
CA ALA A 170 -7.92 -8.13 -4.34
C ALA A 170 -7.49 -9.27 -3.42
N ALA A 171 -8.31 -9.58 -2.40
CA ALA A 171 -8.05 -10.69 -1.49
C ALA A 171 -7.90 -12.03 -2.23
N LEU A 172 -8.80 -12.33 -3.17
CA LEU A 172 -8.73 -13.55 -3.99
C LEU A 172 -7.41 -13.64 -4.79
N ARG A 173 -6.98 -12.53 -5.40
CA ARG A 173 -5.74 -12.49 -6.18
C ARG A 173 -4.51 -12.64 -5.32
N ILE A 174 -4.48 -11.99 -4.16
CA ILE A 174 -3.36 -12.05 -3.23
C ILE A 174 -3.29 -13.45 -2.60
N LEU A 175 -4.41 -14.03 -2.17
CA LEU A 175 -4.46 -15.40 -1.65
C LEU A 175 -4.03 -16.43 -2.69
N GLY A 176 -4.41 -16.24 -3.96
CA GLY A 176 -3.91 -17.07 -5.06
C GLY A 176 -2.39 -17.00 -5.20
N ALA A 177 -1.80 -15.80 -5.12
CA ALA A 177 -0.36 -15.63 -5.18
C ALA A 177 0.36 -16.24 -3.96
N ILE A 178 -0.24 -16.15 -2.76
CA ILE A 178 0.30 -16.79 -1.54
C ILE A 178 0.27 -18.32 -1.70
N ALA A 179 -0.83 -18.88 -2.23
CA ALA A 179 -0.95 -20.33 -2.48
C ALA A 179 0.09 -20.81 -3.48
N GLU A 180 0.36 -20.06 -4.55
CA GLU A 180 1.44 -20.34 -5.51
C GLU A 180 2.81 -20.32 -4.84
N ALA A 181 3.10 -19.27 -4.06
CA ALA A 181 4.36 -19.16 -3.32
C ALA A 181 4.55 -20.35 -2.35
N LYS A 182 3.48 -20.76 -1.66
CA LYS A 182 3.50 -21.92 -0.78
C LYS A 182 3.77 -23.21 -1.55
N ALA A 183 3.20 -23.39 -2.72
CA ALA A 183 3.49 -24.53 -3.59
C ALA A 183 4.97 -24.57 -4.03
N ASP A 184 5.61 -23.41 -4.17
CA ASP A 184 7.03 -23.24 -4.43
C ASP A 184 7.90 -23.32 -3.15
N GLY A 185 7.33 -23.69 -1.99
CA GLY A 185 8.02 -23.85 -0.70
C GLY A 185 8.36 -22.52 0.01
N LYS A 186 7.71 -21.42 -0.36
CA LYS A 186 7.92 -20.09 0.24
C LYS A 186 6.77 -19.71 1.15
N THR A 187 7.09 -19.03 2.25
CA THR A 187 6.09 -18.36 3.08
C THR A 187 5.65 -17.03 2.47
N PHE A 188 4.58 -16.45 2.99
CA PHE A 188 4.10 -15.13 2.53
C PHE A 188 5.16 -14.04 2.77
N SER A 189 5.78 -14.01 3.95
CA SER A 189 6.83 -13.03 4.24
C SER A 189 8.05 -13.18 3.30
N GLU A 190 8.42 -14.42 2.95
CA GLU A 190 9.49 -14.68 1.99
C GLU A 190 9.14 -14.23 0.58
N MET A 191 7.88 -14.42 0.16
CA MET A 191 7.36 -13.90 -1.10
C MET A 191 7.46 -12.36 -1.17
N MET A 192 7.20 -11.68 -0.04
CA MET A 192 7.20 -10.21 0.03
C MET A 192 8.60 -9.60 0.17
N ARG A 193 9.60 -10.34 0.65
CA ARG A 193 10.96 -9.83 0.93
C ARG A 193 11.60 -9.04 -0.23
N PRO A 194 11.48 -9.43 -1.52
CA PRO A 194 12.04 -8.67 -2.64
C PRO A 194 11.41 -7.29 -2.85
N ILE A 195 10.26 -7.01 -2.21
CA ILE A 195 9.53 -5.75 -2.28
C ILE A 195 9.72 -4.95 -0.99
N SER A 196 9.39 -5.57 0.16
CA SER A 196 9.36 -4.91 1.47
C SER A 196 10.72 -4.82 2.16
N GLY A 197 11.68 -5.65 1.80
CA GLY A 197 13.00 -5.74 2.47
C GLY A 197 14.07 -4.77 1.93
N VAL A 198 13.74 -3.91 0.96
CA VAL A 198 14.73 -3.04 0.29
C VAL A 198 14.79 -1.65 0.91
N TYR A 199 13.63 -1.13 1.30
CA TYR A 199 13.47 0.21 1.87
C TYR A 199 12.76 0.11 3.22
N GLU A 200 13.15 0.97 4.16
CA GLU A 200 12.44 1.15 5.42
C GLU A 200 11.50 2.35 5.30
N ASN A 201 10.23 2.12 5.64
CA ASN A 201 9.15 3.10 5.55
C ASN A 201 8.68 3.49 6.96
N SER A 202 8.54 4.78 7.21
CA SER A 202 8.10 5.30 8.51
C SER A 202 6.62 5.00 8.85
N GLY A 203 5.84 4.57 7.85
CA GLY A 203 4.39 4.69 7.92
C GLY A 203 3.94 6.15 7.88
N GLU A 204 2.63 6.37 7.95
CA GLU A 204 2.05 7.72 7.97
C GLU A 204 2.04 8.28 9.40
N ILE A 205 2.79 9.37 9.63
CA ILE A 205 2.90 10.06 10.93
C ILE A 205 2.00 11.31 10.89
N ASN A 206 1.13 11.44 11.88
CA ASN A 206 0.14 12.52 11.96
C ASN A 206 0.59 13.58 12.98
N PHE A 207 0.57 14.86 12.56
CA PHE A 207 0.90 16.01 13.40
C PHE A 207 -0.30 16.94 13.53
N LYS A 208 -0.62 17.30 14.76
CA LYS A 208 -1.63 18.35 15.05
C LYS A 208 -0.89 19.67 15.22
N VAL A 209 -0.88 20.50 14.18
CA VAL A 209 -0.22 21.81 14.15
C VAL A 209 -1.24 22.86 13.73
N GLU A 210 -1.10 24.09 14.29
CA GLU A 210 -1.99 25.20 13.98
C GLU A 210 -1.77 25.72 12.56
N ASP A 211 -0.55 26.08 12.23
CA ASP A 211 -0.15 26.56 10.91
C ASP A 211 0.58 25.45 10.12
N LYS A 212 -0.20 24.72 9.30
CA LYS A 212 0.33 23.64 8.47
C LYS A 212 1.25 24.13 7.37
N ASP A 213 1.02 25.34 6.85
CA ASP A 213 1.87 25.88 5.78
C ASP A 213 3.22 26.28 6.32
N ALA A 214 3.28 26.96 7.45
CA ALA A 214 4.55 27.26 8.12
C ALA A 214 5.29 25.99 8.52
N ALA A 215 4.58 24.94 9.01
CA ALA A 215 5.19 23.65 9.34
C ALA A 215 5.80 22.95 8.12
N ILE A 216 5.13 22.97 6.97
CA ILE A 216 5.67 22.45 5.70
C ILE A 216 6.94 23.19 5.31
N VAL A 217 6.94 24.53 5.37
CA VAL A 217 8.11 25.34 5.01
C VAL A 217 9.31 25.01 5.92
N ARG A 218 9.09 24.89 7.24
CA ARG A 218 10.15 24.49 8.19
C ARG A 218 10.69 23.09 7.89
N ALA A 219 9.80 22.12 7.65
CA ALA A 219 10.22 20.77 7.34
C ALA A 219 11.04 20.67 6.04
N LEU A 220 10.64 21.40 4.99
CA LEU A 220 11.40 21.47 3.75
C LEU A 220 12.74 22.18 3.90
N ALA A 221 12.82 23.22 4.73
CA ALA A 221 14.08 23.88 5.06
C ALA A 221 15.03 22.94 5.81
N ALA A 222 14.52 22.18 6.80
CA ALA A 222 15.27 21.16 7.51
C ALA A 222 15.73 20.03 6.58
N ALA A 223 14.83 19.55 5.69
CA ALA A 223 15.17 18.56 4.68
C ALA A 223 16.33 19.05 3.79
N LYS A 224 16.22 20.26 3.25
CA LYS A 224 17.28 20.85 2.40
C LYS A 224 18.63 21.00 3.11
N ALA A 225 18.62 21.27 4.42
CA ALA A 225 19.83 21.47 5.20
C ALA A 225 20.50 20.17 5.65
N GLN A 226 19.74 19.09 5.86
CA GLN A 226 20.22 17.92 6.59
C GLN A 226 20.01 16.57 5.85
N LEU A 227 19.17 16.52 4.83
CA LEU A 227 18.99 15.34 3.99
C LEU A 227 19.89 15.42 2.74
N PRO A 228 20.07 14.31 2.01
CA PRO A 228 20.80 14.30 0.74
C PRO A 228 20.24 15.33 -0.27
N PRO A 229 20.97 15.63 -1.35
CA PRO A 229 20.45 16.49 -2.41
C PRO A 229 19.15 15.95 -3.02
N GLU A 230 18.20 16.86 -3.21
CA GLU A 230 16.93 16.56 -3.89
C GLU A 230 17.19 16.15 -5.35
N VAL A 231 16.56 15.05 -5.79
CA VAL A 231 16.63 14.58 -7.18
C VAL A 231 15.45 15.11 -7.99
N SER A 232 14.25 15.05 -7.40
CA SER A 232 13.03 15.59 -8.03
C SER A 232 11.96 15.89 -6.98
N ARG A 233 10.96 16.68 -7.37
CA ARG A 233 9.84 17.08 -6.52
C ARG A 233 8.53 16.97 -7.29
N SER A 234 7.48 16.57 -6.56
CA SER A 234 6.09 16.59 -7.03
C SER A 234 5.21 17.31 -6.00
N GLU A 235 4.30 18.12 -6.49
CA GLU A 235 3.28 18.84 -5.70
C GLU A 235 1.87 18.32 -6.01
N MET A 236 1.77 17.08 -6.47
CA MET A 236 0.52 16.46 -6.88
C MET A 236 -0.47 16.30 -5.71
N ASP A 237 0.04 15.91 -4.51
CA ASP A 237 -0.75 15.83 -3.27
C ASP A 237 0.21 16.08 -2.09
N GLY A 238 0.19 17.31 -1.58
CA GLY A 238 1.23 17.82 -0.72
C GLY A 238 2.55 17.95 -1.48
N ILE A 239 3.67 17.79 -0.78
CA ILE A 239 5.01 17.88 -1.36
C ILE A 239 5.71 16.54 -1.18
N ARG A 240 5.96 15.87 -2.30
CA ARG A 240 6.82 14.68 -2.34
C ARG A 240 8.18 15.06 -2.91
N VAL A 241 9.24 14.78 -2.16
CA VAL A 241 10.63 15.00 -2.55
C VAL A 241 11.32 13.66 -2.69
N GLU A 242 11.94 13.43 -3.85
CA GLU A 242 12.74 12.22 -4.12
C GLU A 242 14.21 12.51 -3.87
N TYR A 243 14.89 11.56 -3.25
CA TYR A 243 16.34 11.51 -3.04
C TYR A 243 16.93 10.28 -3.71
N ALA A 244 18.25 10.20 -3.83
CA ALA A 244 18.90 9.05 -4.45
C ALA A 244 18.55 7.72 -3.76
N ASP A 245 18.42 7.72 -2.44
CA ASP A 245 18.21 6.54 -1.59
C ASP A 245 16.85 6.48 -0.90
N GLY A 246 15.93 7.43 -1.17
CA GLY A 246 14.64 7.48 -0.51
C GLY A 246 13.74 8.61 -1.00
N TRP A 247 12.66 8.85 -0.26
CA TRP A 247 11.72 9.95 -0.51
C TRP A 247 11.00 10.36 0.78
N ILE A 248 10.44 11.56 0.76
CA ILE A 248 9.52 12.06 1.79
C ILE A 248 8.24 12.57 1.11
N ASN A 249 7.12 12.49 1.81
CA ASN A 249 5.88 13.18 1.44
C ASN A 249 5.30 13.89 2.65
N ILE A 250 5.04 15.18 2.51
CA ILE A 250 4.43 16.03 3.55
C ILE A 250 3.16 16.61 2.95
N ARG A 251 2.00 16.28 3.54
CA ARG A 251 0.71 16.70 3.00
C ARG A 251 -0.30 17.05 4.08
N LYS A 252 -1.22 17.93 3.76
CA LYS A 252 -2.40 18.18 4.59
C LYS A 252 -3.38 17.02 4.42
N SER A 253 -3.98 16.55 5.51
CA SER A 253 -5.09 15.59 5.40
C SER A 253 -6.31 16.27 4.80
N ASN A 254 -7.00 15.59 3.89
CA ASN A 254 -8.23 16.09 3.27
C ASN A 254 -9.47 15.93 4.18
N THR A 255 -9.41 15.02 5.14
CA THR A 255 -10.56 14.64 5.99
C THR A 255 -10.39 14.98 7.46
N GLU A 256 -9.15 15.23 7.90
CA GLU A 256 -8.81 15.42 9.31
C GLU A 256 -7.90 16.66 9.50
N PRO A 257 -7.87 17.29 10.67
CA PRO A 257 -7.07 18.48 10.91
C PRO A 257 -5.56 18.21 11.10
N TYR A 258 -5.01 17.20 10.44
CA TYR A 258 -3.62 16.79 10.58
C TYR A 258 -2.74 17.22 9.39
N LEU A 259 -1.47 17.48 9.67
CA LEU A 259 -0.37 17.41 8.71
C LEU A 259 0.22 15.99 8.78
N ARG A 260 0.48 15.38 7.64
CA ARG A 260 0.95 14.00 7.51
C ARG A 260 2.33 13.96 6.88
N LEU A 261 3.19 13.15 7.48
CA LEU A 261 4.53 12.86 6.98
C LEU A 261 4.63 11.36 6.69
N VAL A 262 5.17 11.02 5.53
CA VAL A 262 5.70 9.69 5.22
C VAL A 262 7.13 9.87 4.76
N ALA A 263 8.04 9.06 5.25
CA ALA A 263 9.42 8.99 4.80
C ALA A 263 9.81 7.54 4.51
N GLU A 264 10.61 7.34 3.48
CA GLU A 264 11.13 6.03 3.12
C GLU A 264 12.54 6.16 2.59
N ARG A 265 13.44 5.25 3.00
CA ARG A 265 14.79 5.20 2.45
C ARG A 265 15.39 3.80 2.50
N ARG A 266 16.45 3.59 1.73
CA ARG A 266 17.30 2.40 1.84
C ARG A 266 18.10 2.49 3.14
N GLY A 267 17.89 1.53 4.05
CA GLY A 267 18.43 1.54 5.40
C GLY A 267 17.58 2.36 6.38
N ASP A 268 18.15 2.74 7.52
CA ASP A 268 17.46 3.36 8.64
C ASP A 268 16.80 4.71 8.28
N VAL A 269 15.47 4.77 8.35
CA VAL A 269 14.66 5.97 8.09
C VAL A 269 14.51 6.87 9.32
N SER A 270 14.85 6.38 10.52
CA SER A 270 14.55 7.06 11.79
C SER A 270 15.23 8.43 11.92
N ALA A 271 16.44 8.59 11.36
CA ALA A 271 17.12 9.88 11.34
C ALA A 271 16.35 10.93 10.53
N TRP A 272 15.82 10.57 9.35
CA TRP A 272 15.00 11.47 8.53
C TRP A 272 13.70 11.84 9.24
N VAL A 273 13.03 10.84 9.82
CA VAL A 273 11.81 11.04 10.61
C VAL A 273 12.05 12.00 11.77
N SER A 274 13.14 11.83 12.52
CA SER A 274 13.49 12.69 13.65
C SER A 274 13.69 14.14 13.24
N ILE A 275 14.48 14.39 12.19
CA ILE A 275 14.75 15.73 11.63
C ILE A 275 13.44 16.42 11.23
N LEU A 276 12.62 15.72 10.44
CA LEU A 276 11.39 16.29 9.89
C LEU A 276 10.32 16.48 10.96
N SER A 277 10.16 15.51 11.87
CA SER A 277 9.19 15.59 12.97
C SER A 277 9.52 16.76 13.90
N SER A 278 10.79 16.95 14.24
CA SER A 278 11.24 18.09 15.06
C SER A 278 10.93 19.42 14.36
N ALA A 279 11.19 19.53 13.06
CA ALA A 279 10.91 20.74 12.30
C ALA A 279 9.41 21.04 12.14
N ILE A 280 8.56 19.99 12.06
CA ILE A 280 7.11 20.13 12.00
C ILE A 280 6.56 20.58 13.37
N ALA A 281 7.01 19.96 14.46
CA ALA A 281 6.47 20.18 15.81
C ALA A 281 6.92 21.49 16.45
N ASN A 282 8.06 22.05 16.07
CA ASN A 282 8.56 23.32 16.60
C ASN A 282 7.71 24.49 16.05
N SER A 283 6.73 24.89 16.85
CA SER A 283 5.83 26.05 16.60
C SER A 283 6.53 27.34 16.93
#